data_37d4872e29e288ed6379db5aa3a761a2
#
_entry.id   37d4872e29e288ed6379db5aa3a761a2
#
_cell.length_a   1.000
_cell.length_b   1.000
_cell.length_c   1.000
_cell.angle_alpha   90.00
_cell.angle_beta   90.00
_cell.angle_gamma   90.00
#
_symmetry.space_group_name_H-M   'P 1'
#
loop_
_entity.id
_entity.type
_entity.pdbx_description
1 polymer ?
#
loop_
_entity_poly.entity_id
_entity_poly.type
_entity_poly.pdbx_seq_one_letter_code
_entity_poly.pdbx_strand_id
1 'polypeptide(L)'
;KSSLIRAVDPSLDVRTGEVSASSRRGKHTTTFSEMYPLEEGGYLIDTPGIKGFGLIDIADDEVCRYFPDLLRHASGCAYYNCTHTHEPSCAVKEAVAQGLIAPSRYESYLKLLEDDKKYRK
;
A
#
# COMPACT_ATOMS: atom_id res chain seq x y z
N LYS A 1 -3.37 -2.02 13.14
CA LYS A 1 -2.02 -2.55 13.41
C LYS A 1 -2.03 -3.41 14.67
N SER A 2 -2.40 -2.86 15.82
CA SER A 2 -2.42 -3.58 17.11
C SER A 2 -3.34 -4.81 17.11
N SER A 3 -4.47 -4.76 16.41
CA SER A 3 -5.36 -5.92 16.25
C SER A 3 -4.70 -7.06 15.46
N LEU A 4 -3.88 -6.73 14.46
CA LEU A 4 -3.13 -7.72 13.70
C LEU A 4 -2.06 -8.40 14.56
N ILE A 5 -1.36 -7.64 15.38
CA ILE A 5 -0.35 -8.14 16.33
C ILE A 5 -1.00 -9.14 17.29
N ARG A 6 -2.15 -8.81 17.87
CA ARG A 6 -2.91 -9.71 18.75
C ARG A 6 -3.43 -10.96 18.04
N ALA A 7 -3.71 -10.87 16.74
CA ALA A 7 -4.12 -12.02 15.95
C ALA A 7 -2.94 -12.99 15.69
N VAL A 8 -1.72 -12.46 15.57
CA VAL A 8 -0.50 -13.25 15.42
C VAL A 8 -0.13 -13.95 16.72
N ASP A 9 -0.15 -13.22 17.83
CA ASP A 9 0.13 -13.77 19.17
C ASP A 9 -0.84 -13.15 20.19
N PRO A 10 -1.91 -13.89 20.58
CA PRO A 10 -2.90 -13.43 21.55
C PRO A 10 -2.35 -13.18 22.95
N SER A 11 -1.18 -13.74 23.30
CA SER A 11 -0.54 -13.55 24.61
C SER A 11 0.05 -12.14 24.78
N LEU A 12 0.25 -11.41 23.67
CA LEU A 12 0.81 -10.06 23.70
C LEU A 12 -0.21 -9.04 24.19
N ASP A 13 0.14 -8.29 25.24
CA ASP A 13 -0.65 -7.18 25.74
C ASP A 13 -0.39 -5.90 24.94
N VAL A 14 -1.08 -5.77 23.80
CA VAL A 14 -0.96 -4.62 22.90
C VAL A 14 -2.23 -3.78 22.97
N ARG A 15 -2.09 -2.47 23.23
CA ARG A 15 -3.22 -1.53 23.25
C ARG A 15 -3.84 -1.40 21.86
N THR A 16 -5.14 -1.63 21.77
CA THR A 16 -5.94 -1.42 20.56
C THR A 16 -6.71 -0.11 20.65
N GLY A 17 -6.67 0.69 19.58
CA GLY A 17 -7.50 1.89 19.45
C GLY A 17 -8.70 1.64 18.55
N GLU A 18 -9.77 2.41 18.73
CA GLU A 18 -10.94 2.36 17.88
C GLU A 18 -10.65 2.92 16.49
N VAL A 19 -11.30 2.34 15.46
CA VAL A 19 -11.25 2.86 14.10
C VAL A 19 -12.17 4.08 14.00
N SER A 20 -11.64 5.21 13.58
CA SER A 20 -12.44 6.41 13.34
C SER A 20 -13.46 6.18 12.23
N ALA A 21 -14.75 6.44 12.51
CA ALA A 21 -15.83 6.31 11.54
C ALA A 21 -15.70 7.28 10.35
N SER A 22 -15.04 8.43 10.55
CA SER A 22 -14.91 9.47 9.52
C SER A 22 -13.76 9.21 8.53
N SER A 23 -12.71 8.49 8.95
CA SER A 23 -11.51 8.29 8.11
C SER A 23 -11.24 6.83 7.74
N ARG A 24 -11.96 5.88 8.34
CA ARG A 24 -11.72 4.42 8.26
C ARG A 24 -10.28 4.03 8.62
N ARG A 25 -9.57 4.91 9.31
CA ARG A 25 -8.20 4.70 9.79
C ARG A 25 -8.22 4.53 11.29
N GLY A 26 -7.50 3.55 11.79
CA GLY A 26 -7.30 3.35 13.22
C GLY A 26 -6.63 4.57 13.86
N LYS A 27 -7.04 4.92 15.07
CA LYS A 27 -6.37 5.94 15.86
C LYS A 27 -4.95 5.47 16.20
N HIS A 28 -3.96 6.36 16.09
CA HIS A 28 -2.60 6.04 16.53
C HIS A 28 -2.56 5.91 18.05
N THR A 29 -2.36 4.68 18.53
CA THR A 29 -2.20 4.39 19.96
C THR A 29 -0.74 4.18 20.36
N THR A 30 0.14 3.91 19.39
CA THR A 30 1.56 3.65 19.61
C THR A 30 2.34 4.96 19.52
N THR A 31 2.98 5.36 20.62
CA THR A 31 3.82 6.56 20.72
C THR A 31 5.32 6.24 20.68
N PHE A 32 5.69 5.01 21.04
CA PHE A 32 7.06 4.51 21.07
C PHE A 32 7.15 3.20 20.29
N SER A 33 8.33 2.90 19.76
CA SER A 33 8.60 1.56 19.23
C SER A 33 8.77 0.57 20.37
N GLU A 34 8.10 -0.57 20.28
CA GLU A 34 8.19 -1.67 21.25
C GLU A 34 8.55 -2.97 20.55
N MET A 35 9.36 -3.79 21.22
CA MET A 35 9.76 -5.10 20.73
C MET A 35 9.15 -6.18 21.62
N TYR A 36 8.38 -7.08 21.01
CA TYR A 36 7.70 -8.17 21.68
C TYR A 36 8.33 -9.51 21.30
N PRO A 37 8.73 -10.35 22.26
CA PRO A 37 9.12 -11.73 21.96
C PRO A 37 7.88 -12.54 21.56
N LEU A 38 8.01 -13.39 20.54
CA LEU A 38 6.96 -14.30 20.10
C LEU A 38 7.14 -15.68 20.75
N GLU A 39 6.04 -16.36 21.09
CA GLU A 39 6.06 -17.71 21.68
C GLU A 39 6.77 -18.73 20.77
N GLU A 40 6.60 -18.61 19.47
CA GLU A 40 7.22 -19.47 18.46
C GLU A 40 8.69 -19.14 18.18
N GLY A 41 9.24 -18.14 18.85
CA GLY A 41 10.60 -17.64 18.65
C GLY A 41 10.63 -16.39 17.75
N GLY A 42 11.68 -15.59 17.93
CA GLY A 42 11.83 -14.31 17.27
C GLY A 42 11.12 -13.17 17.98
N TYR A 43 11.08 -12.03 17.32
CA TYR A 43 10.56 -10.79 17.89
C TYR A 43 9.69 -10.05 16.88
N LEU A 44 8.68 -9.33 17.39
CA LEU A 44 7.87 -8.40 16.61
C LEU A 44 8.14 -6.98 17.11
N ILE A 45 8.47 -6.07 16.20
CA ILE A 45 8.72 -4.67 16.52
C ILE A 45 7.52 -3.84 16.08
N ASP A 46 6.83 -3.24 17.05
CA ASP A 46 5.71 -2.33 16.80
C ASP A 46 6.23 -0.88 16.78
N THR A 47 6.21 -0.27 15.61
CA THR A 47 6.64 1.12 15.42
C THR A 47 5.45 2.08 15.40
N PRO A 48 5.63 3.38 15.77
CA PRO A 48 4.60 4.39 15.58
C PRO A 48 4.09 4.42 14.14
N GLY A 49 2.81 4.72 13.95
CA GLY A 49 2.21 4.80 12.61
C GLY A 49 2.90 5.83 11.74
N ILE A 50 3.35 5.40 10.56
CA ILE A 50 3.99 6.26 9.57
C ILE A 50 2.90 6.84 8.67
N LYS A 51 2.88 8.17 8.51
CA LYS A 51 1.97 8.90 7.62
C LYS A 51 2.77 9.67 6.56
N GLY A 52 2.19 9.77 5.37
CA GLY A 52 2.64 10.74 4.38
C GLY A 52 3.96 10.37 3.70
N PHE A 53 4.05 9.18 3.13
CA PHE A 53 5.09 8.88 2.16
C PHE A 53 4.65 9.38 0.78
N GLY A 54 5.42 10.33 0.22
CA GLY A 54 5.37 10.68 -1.19
C GLY A 54 6.51 10.02 -1.94
N LEU A 55 6.33 9.87 -3.25
CA LEU A 55 7.43 9.46 -4.14
C LEU A 55 8.30 10.67 -4.45
N ILE A 56 9.62 10.50 -4.37
CA ILE A 56 10.61 11.53 -4.70
C ILE A 56 11.35 11.08 -5.96
N ASP A 57 11.46 11.97 -6.94
CA ASP A 57 12.22 11.76 -8.18
C ASP A 57 11.76 10.54 -9.01
N ILE A 58 10.47 10.19 -8.96
CA ILE A 58 9.86 9.14 -9.78
C ILE A 58 8.73 9.80 -10.59
N ALA A 59 8.79 9.68 -11.92
CA ALA A 59 7.73 10.17 -12.80
C ALA A 59 6.50 9.25 -12.76
N ASP A 60 5.31 9.80 -13.06
CA ASP A 60 4.04 9.07 -12.99
C ASP A 60 4.04 7.80 -13.87
N ASP A 61 4.66 7.85 -15.04
CA ASP A 61 4.81 6.72 -15.96
C ASP A 61 5.89 5.70 -15.52
N GLU A 62 6.72 6.07 -14.55
CA GLU A 62 7.74 5.18 -13.99
C GLU A 62 7.24 4.37 -12.79
N VAL A 63 6.20 4.83 -12.10
CA VAL A 63 5.67 4.19 -10.88
C VAL A 63 5.31 2.72 -11.13
N CYS A 64 4.77 2.41 -12.30
CA CYS A 64 4.42 1.05 -12.70
C CYS A 64 5.61 0.08 -12.63
N ARG A 65 6.84 0.55 -12.83
CA ARG A 65 8.07 -0.29 -12.80
C ARG A 65 8.32 -0.90 -11.42
N TYR A 66 7.78 -0.28 -10.37
CA TYR A 66 7.90 -0.74 -8.98
C TYR A 66 6.74 -1.65 -8.54
N PHE A 67 5.82 -1.95 -9.46
CA PHE A 67 4.73 -2.90 -9.27
C PHE A 67 4.91 -4.08 -10.24
N PRO A 68 5.57 -5.16 -9.82
CA PRO A 68 5.90 -6.29 -10.71
C PRO A 68 4.69 -6.87 -11.43
N ASP A 69 3.53 -6.88 -10.78
CA ASP A 69 2.29 -7.39 -11.33
C ASP A 69 1.81 -6.54 -12.52
N LEU A 70 1.89 -5.22 -12.38
CA LEU A 70 1.53 -4.27 -13.43
C LEU A 70 2.58 -4.29 -14.55
N LEU A 71 3.86 -4.32 -14.17
CA LEU A 71 4.97 -4.28 -15.12
C LEU A 71 4.94 -5.45 -16.12
N ARG A 72 4.52 -6.64 -15.68
CA ARG A 72 4.40 -7.82 -16.55
C ARG A 72 3.43 -7.60 -17.71
N HIS A 73 2.42 -6.77 -17.54
CA HIS A 73 1.38 -6.48 -18.53
C HIS A 73 1.60 -5.15 -19.26
N ALA A 74 2.46 -4.27 -18.73
CA ALA A 74 2.68 -2.92 -19.26
C ALA A 74 3.22 -2.92 -20.70
N SER A 75 3.96 -3.93 -21.10
CA SER A 75 4.49 -4.08 -22.47
C SER A 75 3.40 -4.19 -23.54
N GLY A 76 2.20 -4.60 -23.18
CA GLY A 76 1.04 -4.71 -24.07
C GLY A 76 0.28 -3.39 -24.26
N CYS A 77 0.64 -2.31 -23.58
CA CYS A 77 -0.01 -1.00 -23.73
C CYS A 77 0.31 -0.35 -25.07
N ALA A 78 -0.66 0.39 -25.61
CA ALA A 78 -0.47 1.11 -26.88
C ALA A 78 0.57 2.25 -26.79
N TYR A 79 0.75 2.81 -25.59
CA TYR A 79 1.66 3.93 -25.33
C TYR A 79 2.79 3.51 -24.42
N TYR A 80 4.05 3.88 -24.79
CA TYR A 80 5.24 3.55 -24.01
C TYR A 80 5.30 4.25 -22.64
N ASN A 81 4.65 5.42 -22.52
CA ASN A 81 4.55 6.24 -21.32
C ASN A 81 3.19 6.11 -20.64
N CYS A 82 2.52 4.99 -20.81
CA CYS A 82 1.19 4.76 -20.24
C CYS A 82 1.25 4.83 -18.71
N THR A 83 0.38 5.64 -18.12
CA THR A 83 0.21 5.74 -16.66
C THR A 83 -0.85 4.76 -16.14
N HIS A 84 -1.47 4.00 -17.04
CA HIS A 84 -2.49 2.99 -16.72
C HIS A 84 -3.74 3.58 -16.02
N THR A 85 -4.03 4.84 -16.28
CA THR A 85 -5.16 5.58 -15.68
C THR A 85 -6.24 5.88 -16.72
N HIS A 86 -6.01 6.85 -17.59
CA HIS A 86 -6.96 7.36 -18.57
C HIS A 86 -6.68 6.92 -20.00
N GLU A 87 -5.53 6.34 -20.26
CA GLU A 87 -5.11 5.97 -21.62
C GLU A 87 -6.01 4.85 -22.18
N PRO A 88 -6.42 4.97 -23.46
CA PRO A 88 -7.11 3.90 -24.13
C PRO A 88 -6.16 2.72 -24.45
N SER A 89 -6.73 1.53 -24.66
CA SER A 89 -5.96 0.32 -25.01
C SER A 89 -4.84 0.02 -24.01
N CYS A 90 -5.14 0.16 -22.73
CA CYS A 90 -4.19 -0.14 -21.65
C CYS A 90 -4.26 -1.62 -21.29
N ALA A 91 -3.17 -2.35 -21.50
CA ALA A 91 -3.07 -3.77 -21.20
C ALA A 91 -3.14 -4.07 -19.68
N VAL A 92 -2.67 -3.15 -18.84
CA VAL A 92 -2.77 -3.28 -17.38
C VAL A 92 -4.24 -3.20 -16.91
N LYS A 93 -5.01 -2.24 -17.42
CA LYS A 93 -6.44 -2.13 -17.08
C LYS A 93 -7.23 -3.35 -17.56
N GLU A 94 -6.90 -3.86 -18.73
CA GLU A 94 -7.50 -5.09 -19.25
C GLU A 94 -7.14 -6.31 -18.38
N ALA A 95 -5.89 -6.44 -17.96
CA ALA A 95 -5.45 -7.50 -17.05
C ALA A 95 -6.18 -7.45 -15.70
N VAL A 96 -6.47 -6.27 -15.18
CA VAL A 96 -7.29 -6.10 -13.97
C VAL A 96 -8.72 -6.60 -14.22
N ALA A 97 -9.32 -6.23 -15.35
CA ALA A 97 -10.68 -6.65 -15.71
C ALA A 97 -10.78 -8.18 -15.91
N GLN A 98 -9.72 -8.82 -16.39
CA GLN A 98 -9.65 -10.28 -16.56
C GLN A 98 -9.26 -11.05 -15.28
N GLY A 99 -8.99 -10.35 -14.18
CA GLY A 99 -8.57 -10.98 -12.91
C GLY A 99 -7.10 -11.43 -12.86
N LEU A 100 -6.28 -11.05 -13.84
CA LEU A 100 -4.83 -11.36 -13.88
C LEU A 100 -4.02 -10.48 -12.92
N ILE A 101 -4.54 -9.30 -12.60
CA ILE A 101 -4.03 -8.41 -11.56
C ILE A 101 -5.14 -8.21 -10.53
N ALA A 102 -4.83 -8.37 -9.25
CA ALA A 102 -5.81 -8.15 -8.18
C ALA A 102 -6.30 -6.68 -8.20
N PRO A 103 -7.62 -6.43 -8.15
CA PRO A 103 -8.18 -5.08 -8.11
C PRO A 103 -7.61 -4.22 -6.97
N SER A 104 -7.39 -4.82 -5.80
CA SER A 104 -6.78 -4.14 -4.65
C SER A 104 -5.35 -3.67 -4.91
N ARG A 105 -4.61 -4.40 -5.72
CA ARG A 105 -3.24 -4.04 -6.12
C ARG A 105 -3.24 -2.83 -7.05
N TYR A 106 -4.14 -2.82 -8.02
CA TYR A 106 -4.32 -1.69 -8.93
C TYR A 106 -4.84 -0.45 -8.18
N GLU A 107 -5.75 -0.61 -7.25
CA GLU A 107 -6.22 0.48 -6.39
C GLU A 107 -5.09 1.10 -5.56
N SER A 108 -4.19 0.30 -5.01
CA SER A 108 -3.00 0.78 -4.29
C SER A 108 -2.07 1.59 -5.19
N TYR A 109 -1.89 1.16 -6.44
CA TYR A 109 -1.14 1.88 -7.45
C TYR A 109 -1.76 3.27 -7.74
N LEU A 110 -3.08 3.33 -7.96
CA LEU A 110 -3.78 4.59 -8.21
C LEU A 110 -3.69 5.56 -7.03
N LYS A 111 -3.83 5.05 -5.81
CA LYS A 111 -3.68 5.87 -4.59
C LYS A 111 -2.28 6.47 -4.47
N LEU A 112 -1.26 5.70 -4.82
CA LEU A 112 0.11 6.18 -4.78
C LEU A 112 0.35 7.34 -5.77
N LEU A 113 -0.19 7.23 -6.99
CA LEU A 113 -0.14 8.32 -7.98
C LEU A 113 -0.91 9.56 -7.52
N GLU A 114 -2.05 9.39 -6.84
CA GLU A 114 -2.87 10.49 -6.35
C GLU A 114 -2.22 11.21 -5.16
N ASP A 115 -1.67 10.47 -4.22
CA ASP A 115 -0.98 11.02 -3.06
C ASP A 115 0.28 11.81 -3.47
N ASP A 116 0.99 11.34 -4.48
CA ASP A 116 2.17 12.05 -5.02
C ASP A 116 1.81 13.46 -5.53
N LYS A 117 0.67 13.61 -6.21
CA LYS A 117 0.18 14.92 -6.68
C LYS A 117 -0.11 15.91 -5.55
N LYS A 118 -0.45 15.44 -4.36
CA LYS A 118 -0.69 16.30 -3.18
C LYS A 118 0.60 16.80 -2.53
N TYR A 119 1.68 16.06 -2.66
CA TYR A 119 2.95 16.36 -1.98
C TYR A 119 4.00 16.97 -2.90
N ARG A 120 3.80 16.97 -4.21
CA ARG A 120 4.58 17.77 -5.16
C ARG A 120 4.12 19.22 -5.09
N LYS A 121 4.86 20.01 -4.35
CA LYS A 121 4.82 21.49 -4.44
C LYS A 121 5.97 21.97 -5.29
#